data_e98ecc858f7b850c8755692fcca1b107
#
_entry.id   e98ecc858f7b850c8755692fcca1b107
#
_cell.length_a   1.000
_cell.length_b   1.000
_cell.length_c   1.000
_cell.angle_alpha   90.00
_cell.angle_beta   90.00
_cell.angle_gamma   90.00
#
_symmetry.space_group_name_H-M   'P 1'
#
loop_
_entity.id
_entity.type
_entity.pdbx_description
1 polymer ?
#
loop_
_entity_poly.entity_id
_entity_poly.type
_entity_poly.pdbx_seq_one_letter_code
_entity_poly.pdbx_strand_id
1 'polypeptide(L)'
;MFKKPIVKYILISNCWLISLGGVVVLMSFINIKKAQVICKDIKVYIPGNQYFIDKQEIDHILQVKSHILVGRSIESINIHALENKLKANPFIETAKVYIDMDDVIRVEITQRQPILRIMNQFDQDFYVDSHGLKVPLSNNFTARVLVANGFIDEPFSGKVDTLHTDIATQVYKTADFIRRDSLWDAQIAQIYVDQAHEIELIPRVGSQRILLGNADSLDAKFHNLLVFYKKALPQVGWGMYKIINIKYANQVIGVKNQITKQDSLAAIAAKKDSVIKNSINAIKDTSQIVK
;
A
#
# COMPACT_ATOMS: atom_id res chain seq x y z
N MET A 1 -70.85 20.54 -46.05
CA MET A 1 -69.74 21.50 -46.19
C MET A 1 -68.97 21.54 -44.93
N PHE A 2 -67.86 20.72 -44.79
CA PHE A 2 -67.06 20.66 -43.59
C PHE A 2 -66.25 21.95 -43.40
N LYS A 3 -66.36 22.60 -42.23
CA LYS A 3 -65.67 23.88 -41.95
C LYS A 3 -64.15 23.68 -42.08
N LYS A 4 -63.47 24.42 -42.91
CA LYS A 4 -62.04 24.41 -43.23
C LYS A 4 -61.09 24.28 -42.02
N PRO A 5 -61.35 24.80 -40.77
CA PRO A 5 -60.51 24.64 -39.65
C PRO A 5 -60.46 23.20 -39.08
N ILE A 6 -61.58 22.46 -39.10
CA ILE A 6 -61.68 21.09 -38.54
C ILE A 6 -60.82 20.12 -39.37
N VAL A 7 -60.79 20.22 -40.68
CA VAL A 7 -59.98 19.41 -41.58
C VAL A 7 -58.50 19.64 -41.32
N LYS A 8 -58.06 20.88 -40.99
CA LYS A 8 -56.70 21.22 -40.66
C LYS A 8 -56.25 20.56 -39.33
N TYR A 9 -57.09 20.55 -38.31
CA TYR A 9 -56.78 19.88 -37.02
C TYR A 9 -56.73 18.37 -37.19
N ILE A 10 -57.55 17.75 -37.95
CA ILE A 10 -57.52 16.31 -38.24
C ILE A 10 -56.26 15.94 -39.00
N LEU A 11 -55.80 16.72 -39.97
CA LEU A 11 -54.53 16.50 -40.67
C LEU A 11 -53.31 16.64 -39.76
N ILE A 12 -53.30 17.64 -38.90
CA ILE A 12 -52.23 17.84 -37.93
C ILE A 12 -52.18 16.67 -36.94
N SER A 13 -53.31 16.21 -36.41
CA SER A 13 -53.42 15.08 -35.53
C SER A 13 -52.90 13.77 -36.17
N ASN A 14 -53.30 13.50 -37.42
CA ASN A 14 -52.78 12.34 -38.16
C ASN A 14 -51.28 12.42 -38.42
N CYS A 15 -50.75 13.61 -38.73
CA CYS A 15 -49.30 13.82 -38.89
C CYS A 15 -48.54 13.54 -37.62
N TRP A 16 -49.04 13.93 -36.43
CA TRP A 16 -48.47 13.62 -35.13
C TRP A 16 -48.52 12.13 -34.81
N LEU A 17 -49.63 11.45 -35.16
CA LEU A 17 -49.75 10.00 -34.97
C LEU A 17 -48.76 9.22 -35.84
N ILE A 18 -48.59 9.61 -37.10
CA ILE A 18 -47.61 8.99 -38.00
C ILE A 18 -46.18 9.25 -37.49
N SER A 19 -45.87 10.46 -37.02
CA SER A 19 -44.57 10.81 -36.46
C SER A 19 -44.29 9.97 -35.21
N LEU A 20 -45.26 9.85 -34.30
CA LEU A 20 -45.13 9.04 -33.10
C LEU A 20 -44.92 7.55 -33.44
N GLY A 21 -45.69 7.01 -34.39
CA GLY A 21 -45.52 5.66 -34.90
C GLY A 21 -44.13 5.43 -35.49
N GLY A 22 -43.61 6.39 -36.26
CA GLY A 22 -42.27 6.37 -36.82
C GLY A 22 -41.18 6.31 -35.75
N VAL A 23 -41.32 7.09 -34.67
CA VAL A 23 -40.38 7.06 -33.53
C VAL A 23 -40.42 5.70 -32.85
N VAL A 24 -41.57 5.11 -32.59
CA VAL A 24 -41.71 3.79 -31.98
C VAL A 24 -41.04 2.70 -32.83
N VAL A 25 -41.25 2.75 -34.16
CA VAL A 25 -40.62 1.81 -35.10
C VAL A 25 -39.09 1.98 -35.07
N LEU A 26 -38.57 3.21 -35.10
CA LEU A 26 -37.14 3.46 -35.00
C LEU A 26 -36.55 2.97 -33.67
N MET A 27 -37.21 3.20 -32.54
CA MET A 27 -36.78 2.67 -31.24
C MET A 27 -36.77 1.14 -31.20
N SER A 28 -37.74 0.49 -31.86
CA SER A 28 -37.77 -0.97 -31.96
C SER A 28 -36.56 -1.52 -32.72
N PHE A 29 -36.16 -0.89 -33.82
CA PHE A 29 -34.96 -1.27 -34.58
C PHE A 29 -33.67 -1.10 -33.77
N ILE A 30 -33.57 -0.08 -32.93
CA ILE A 30 -32.40 0.16 -32.07
C ILE A 30 -32.27 -0.99 -31.05
N ASN A 31 -33.36 -1.40 -30.43
CA ASN A 31 -33.35 -2.50 -29.45
C ASN A 31 -32.96 -3.85 -30.07
N ILE A 32 -33.46 -4.15 -31.30
CA ILE A 32 -33.11 -5.38 -32.01
C ILE A 32 -31.59 -5.45 -32.34
N LYS A 33 -30.99 -4.33 -32.75
CA LYS A 33 -29.56 -4.26 -33.05
C LYS A 33 -28.70 -4.46 -31.79
N LYS A 34 -29.09 -3.90 -30.66
CA LYS A 34 -28.35 -4.08 -29.37
C LYS A 34 -28.35 -5.54 -28.90
N ALA A 35 -29.46 -6.25 -29.05
CA ALA A 35 -29.55 -7.65 -28.64
C ALA A 35 -28.66 -8.62 -29.46
N GLN A 36 -28.19 -8.19 -30.62
CA GLN A 36 -27.33 -8.98 -31.52
C GLN A 36 -25.83 -8.76 -31.27
N VAL A 37 -25.45 -7.77 -30.43
CA VAL A 37 -24.06 -7.47 -30.14
C VAL A 37 -23.53 -8.50 -29.13
N ILE A 38 -22.47 -9.21 -29.52
CA ILE A 38 -21.82 -10.23 -28.71
C ILE A 38 -20.47 -9.74 -28.19
N CYS A 39 -20.09 -10.16 -27.00
CA CYS A 39 -18.77 -9.93 -26.43
C CYS A 39 -17.70 -10.64 -27.28
N LYS A 40 -16.80 -9.87 -27.89
CA LYS A 40 -15.74 -10.41 -28.75
C LYS A 40 -14.52 -10.87 -27.97
N ASP A 41 -14.15 -10.13 -26.92
CA ASP A 41 -12.94 -10.40 -26.14
C ASP A 41 -13.05 -9.75 -24.74
N ILE A 42 -12.13 -10.12 -23.84
CA ILE A 42 -11.98 -9.53 -22.51
C ILE A 42 -10.53 -9.09 -22.34
N LYS A 43 -10.33 -7.80 -22.07
CA LYS A 43 -9.01 -7.20 -21.83
C LYS A 43 -8.90 -6.76 -20.38
N VAL A 44 -7.94 -7.33 -19.66
CA VAL A 44 -7.63 -7.01 -18.27
C VAL A 44 -6.42 -6.12 -18.22
N TYR A 45 -6.56 -4.98 -17.54
CA TYR A 45 -5.49 -4.03 -17.26
C TYR A 45 -5.28 -3.90 -15.75
N ILE A 46 -4.06 -4.24 -15.29
CA ILE A 46 -3.64 -4.17 -13.89
C ILE A 46 -2.42 -3.24 -13.83
N PRO A 47 -2.59 -1.97 -13.46
CA PRO A 47 -1.48 -1.04 -13.32
C PRO A 47 -0.64 -1.35 -12.08
N GLY A 48 0.66 -1.01 -12.13
CA GLY A 48 1.56 -1.07 -10.98
C GLY A 48 2.57 -2.21 -11.02
N ASN A 49 3.46 -2.20 -10.01
CA ASN A 49 4.58 -3.14 -9.88
C ASN A 49 4.38 -4.15 -8.73
N GLN A 50 3.20 -4.20 -8.13
CA GLN A 50 2.86 -5.14 -7.07
C GLN A 50 2.00 -6.25 -7.67
N TYR A 51 2.41 -7.49 -7.42
CA TYR A 51 1.83 -8.68 -8.06
C TYR A 51 1.08 -9.55 -7.04
N PHE A 52 0.22 -8.92 -6.21
CA PHE A 52 -0.65 -9.66 -5.28
C PHE A 52 -1.65 -10.52 -6.00
N ILE A 53 -2.11 -10.06 -7.15
CA ILE A 53 -3.01 -10.77 -8.05
C ILE A 53 -2.45 -10.68 -9.46
N ASP A 54 -2.47 -11.79 -10.17
CA ASP A 54 -2.02 -11.86 -11.56
C ASP A 54 -3.21 -11.94 -12.54
N LYS A 55 -2.90 -11.83 -13.83
CA LYS A 55 -3.90 -11.93 -14.88
C LYS A 55 -4.61 -13.30 -14.87
N GLN A 56 -3.89 -14.38 -14.54
CA GLN A 56 -4.47 -15.74 -14.55
C GLN A 56 -5.53 -15.89 -13.46
N GLU A 57 -5.30 -15.30 -12.29
CA GLU A 57 -6.26 -15.28 -11.19
C GLU A 57 -7.51 -14.47 -11.55
N ILE A 58 -7.34 -13.32 -12.20
CA ILE A 58 -8.47 -12.53 -12.71
C ILE A 58 -9.26 -13.30 -13.77
N ASP A 59 -8.57 -13.92 -14.73
CA ASP A 59 -9.19 -14.76 -15.74
C ASP A 59 -9.97 -15.94 -15.12
N HIS A 60 -9.48 -16.50 -14.02
CA HIS A 60 -10.18 -17.52 -13.25
C HIS A 60 -11.43 -16.95 -12.54
N ILE A 61 -11.31 -15.81 -11.87
CA ILE A 61 -12.44 -15.13 -11.21
C ILE A 61 -13.56 -14.83 -12.22
N LEU A 62 -13.19 -14.33 -13.40
CA LEU A 62 -14.12 -13.99 -14.48
C LEU A 62 -14.57 -15.21 -15.30
N GLN A 63 -13.95 -16.38 -15.08
CA GLN A 63 -14.21 -17.61 -15.84
C GLN A 63 -14.00 -17.44 -17.37
N VAL A 64 -13.00 -16.65 -17.76
CA VAL A 64 -12.71 -16.35 -19.17
C VAL A 64 -12.45 -17.60 -19.97
N LYS A 65 -11.67 -18.57 -19.44
CA LYS A 65 -11.34 -19.84 -20.10
C LYS A 65 -12.55 -20.75 -20.33
N SER A 66 -13.64 -20.54 -19.61
CA SER A 66 -14.88 -21.34 -19.76
C SER A 66 -15.79 -20.81 -20.87
N HIS A 67 -15.37 -19.82 -21.65
CA HIS A 67 -16.16 -19.13 -22.69
C HIS A 67 -17.55 -18.64 -22.23
N ILE A 68 -17.71 -18.38 -20.93
CA ILE A 68 -19.00 -18.00 -20.35
C ILE A 68 -19.37 -16.56 -20.75
N LEU A 69 -18.40 -15.70 -21.02
CA LEU A 69 -18.60 -14.30 -21.34
C LEU A 69 -18.35 -14.00 -22.82
N VAL A 70 -17.29 -14.54 -23.42
CA VAL A 70 -16.96 -14.34 -24.84
C VAL A 70 -17.98 -15.07 -25.71
N GLY A 71 -18.54 -14.40 -26.70
CA GLY A 71 -19.61 -14.89 -27.56
C GLY A 71 -21.02 -14.72 -26.99
N ARG A 72 -21.17 -14.26 -25.76
CA ARG A 72 -22.47 -13.98 -25.13
C ARG A 72 -22.98 -12.60 -25.53
N SER A 73 -24.31 -12.46 -25.65
CA SER A 73 -24.90 -11.14 -25.86
C SER A 73 -24.53 -10.18 -24.73
N ILE A 74 -24.06 -9.01 -25.10
CA ILE A 74 -23.63 -7.93 -24.16
C ILE A 74 -24.75 -7.56 -23.21
N GLU A 75 -25.99 -7.49 -23.66
CA GLU A 75 -27.16 -7.17 -22.82
C GLU A 75 -27.41 -8.21 -21.72
N SER A 76 -26.97 -9.46 -21.93
CA SER A 76 -27.12 -10.54 -20.93
C SER A 76 -25.99 -10.54 -19.87
N ILE A 77 -24.94 -9.74 -20.04
CA ILE A 77 -23.78 -9.70 -19.15
C ILE A 77 -24.04 -8.63 -18.06
N ASN A 78 -24.15 -9.11 -16.83
CA ASN A 78 -24.28 -8.21 -15.69
C ASN A 78 -22.89 -7.69 -15.25
N ILE A 79 -22.49 -6.53 -15.77
CA ILE A 79 -21.21 -5.87 -15.50
C ILE A 79 -21.03 -5.62 -14.02
N HIS A 80 -22.07 -5.16 -13.32
CA HIS A 80 -22.00 -4.88 -11.89
C HIS A 80 -21.75 -6.14 -11.05
N ALA A 81 -22.31 -7.29 -11.46
CA ALA A 81 -22.02 -8.57 -10.82
C ALA A 81 -20.55 -9.00 -11.01
N LEU A 82 -19.95 -8.70 -12.17
CA LEU A 82 -18.53 -8.96 -12.44
C LEU A 82 -17.65 -8.07 -11.57
N GLU A 83 -17.95 -6.77 -11.45
CA GLU A 83 -17.22 -5.86 -10.56
C GLU A 83 -17.28 -6.32 -9.11
N ASN A 84 -18.46 -6.70 -8.61
CA ASN A 84 -18.63 -7.19 -7.25
C ASN A 84 -17.86 -8.49 -7.01
N LYS A 85 -17.84 -9.39 -8.00
CA LYS A 85 -17.08 -10.63 -7.93
C LYS A 85 -15.57 -10.38 -7.86
N LEU A 86 -15.07 -9.40 -8.60
CA LEU A 86 -13.67 -8.97 -8.53
C LEU A 86 -13.35 -8.30 -7.19
N LYS A 87 -14.18 -7.38 -6.71
CA LYS A 87 -14.01 -6.68 -5.42
C LYS A 87 -14.11 -7.60 -4.20
N ALA A 88 -14.64 -8.82 -4.36
CA ALA A 88 -14.63 -9.82 -3.30
C ALA A 88 -13.21 -10.38 -3.04
N ASN A 89 -12.26 -10.21 -3.98
CA ASN A 89 -10.86 -10.58 -3.76
C ASN A 89 -10.20 -9.55 -2.82
N PRO A 90 -9.56 -9.98 -1.71
CA PRO A 90 -9.02 -9.08 -0.69
C PRO A 90 -7.90 -8.17 -1.20
N PHE A 91 -7.23 -8.51 -2.29
CA PHE A 91 -6.14 -7.73 -2.87
C PHE A 91 -6.59 -6.67 -3.87
N ILE A 92 -7.88 -6.66 -4.22
CA ILE A 92 -8.46 -5.66 -5.12
C ILE A 92 -9.04 -4.51 -4.30
N GLU A 93 -8.55 -3.31 -4.57
CA GLU A 93 -9.09 -2.07 -4.01
C GLU A 93 -10.29 -1.60 -4.82
N THR A 94 -10.10 -1.46 -6.14
CA THR A 94 -11.16 -1.10 -7.07
C THR A 94 -11.14 -1.98 -8.30
N ALA A 95 -12.33 -2.28 -8.80
CA ALA A 95 -12.52 -2.95 -10.09
C ALA A 95 -13.55 -2.15 -10.88
N LYS A 96 -13.23 -1.80 -12.11
CA LYS A 96 -14.11 -1.13 -13.06
C LYS A 96 -14.23 -2.00 -14.30
N VAL A 97 -15.45 -2.37 -14.63
CA VAL A 97 -15.76 -3.19 -15.81
C VAL A 97 -16.65 -2.39 -16.73
N TYR A 98 -16.27 -2.26 -17.99
CA TYR A 98 -17.06 -1.56 -18.99
C TYR A 98 -16.90 -2.21 -20.36
N ILE A 99 -17.83 -1.90 -21.25
CA ILE A 99 -17.82 -2.38 -22.63
C ILE A 99 -17.35 -1.23 -23.52
N ASP A 100 -16.34 -1.51 -24.33
CA ASP A 100 -15.82 -0.57 -25.31
C ASP A 100 -16.65 -0.58 -26.61
N MET A 101 -16.43 0.42 -27.46
CA MET A 101 -17.11 0.55 -28.77
C MET A 101 -16.83 -0.62 -29.72
N ASP A 102 -15.76 -1.38 -29.48
CA ASP A 102 -15.38 -2.56 -30.25
C ASP A 102 -16.04 -3.87 -29.76
N ASP A 103 -17.02 -3.79 -28.84
CA ASP A 103 -17.70 -4.91 -28.20
C ASP A 103 -16.75 -5.79 -27.33
N VAL A 104 -15.70 -5.18 -26.79
CA VAL A 104 -14.72 -5.79 -25.91
C VAL A 104 -15.03 -5.37 -24.46
N ILE A 105 -15.06 -6.33 -23.55
CA ILE A 105 -15.14 -6.04 -22.11
C ILE A 105 -13.74 -5.62 -21.63
N ARG A 106 -13.65 -4.41 -21.08
CA ARG A 106 -12.45 -3.91 -20.42
C ARG A 106 -12.60 -4.00 -18.91
N VAL A 107 -11.58 -4.53 -18.27
CA VAL A 107 -11.51 -4.72 -16.82
C VAL A 107 -10.28 -3.96 -16.32
N GLU A 108 -10.50 -2.89 -15.58
CA GLU A 108 -9.45 -2.11 -14.93
C GLU A 108 -9.45 -2.42 -13.45
N ILE A 109 -8.32 -2.87 -12.93
CA ILE A 109 -8.16 -3.29 -11.53
C ILE A 109 -7.09 -2.45 -10.87
N THR A 110 -7.41 -1.84 -9.73
CA THR A 110 -6.43 -1.25 -8.84
C THR A 110 -6.20 -2.20 -7.67
N GLN A 111 -4.95 -2.61 -7.46
CA GLN A 111 -4.58 -3.45 -6.33
C GLN A 111 -4.42 -2.62 -5.06
N ARG A 112 -4.73 -3.20 -3.89
CA ARG A 112 -4.44 -2.57 -2.60
C ARG A 112 -2.94 -2.38 -2.43
N GLN A 113 -2.59 -1.28 -1.78
CA GLN A 113 -1.21 -0.91 -1.50
C GLN A 113 -0.92 -1.05 -0.01
N PRO A 114 -0.34 -2.16 0.44
CA PRO A 114 0.12 -2.29 1.81
C PRO A 114 1.20 -1.25 2.14
N ILE A 115 1.14 -0.74 3.35
CA ILE A 115 2.14 0.19 3.89
C ILE A 115 2.80 -0.34 5.17
N LEU A 116 2.17 -1.32 5.80
CA LEU A 116 2.58 -1.89 7.06
C LEU A 116 2.26 -3.38 7.08
N ARG A 117 3.13 -4.19 7.69
CA ARG A 117 2.88 -5.59 8.05
C ARG A 117 2.84 -5.71 9.56
N ILE A 118 1.75 -6.22 10.10
CA ILE A 118 1.59 -6.45 11.55
C ILE A 118 1.72 -7.93 11.83
N MET A 119 2.60 -8.27 12.77
CA MET A 119 2.70 -9.57 13.42
C MET A 119 2.17 -9.39 14.85
N ASN A 120 0.92 -9.78 15.08
CA ASN A 120 0.26 -9.53 16.36
C ASN A 120 0.67 -10.54 17.45
N GLN A 121 0.21 -10.32 18.70
CA GLN A 121 0.50 -11.21 19.82
C GLN A 121 -0.21 -12.59 19.76
N PHE A 122 -1.11 -12.80 18.78
CA PHE A 122 -1.85 -14.04 18.56
C PHE A 122 -1.24 -14.90 17.44
N ASP A 123 0.02 -14.63 17.06
CA ASP A 123 0.72 -15.27 15.93
C ASP A 123 -0.02 -15.12 14.58
N GLN A 124 -0.83 -14.07 14.45
CA GLN A 124 -1.46 -13.74 13.19
C GLN A 124 -0.64 -12.67 12.47
N ASP A 125 -0.52 -12.83 11.16
CA ASP A 125 0.31 -11.99 10.31
C ASP A 125 -0.54 -11.46 9.15
N PHE A 126 -0.56 -10.15 8.99
CA PHE A 126 -1.39 -9.47 7.98
C PHE A 126 -0.80 -8.12 7.57
N TYR A 127 -1.22 -7.64 6.42
CA TYR A 127 -0.91 -6.29 5.97
C TYR A 127 -1.96 -5.29 6.44
N VAL A 128 -1.55 -4.02 6.51
CA VAL A 128 -2.46 -2.87 6.58
C VAL A 128 -2.17 -2.00 5.37
N ASP A 129 -3.22 -1.68 4.60
CA ASP A 129 -3.11 -0.88 3.38
C ASP A 129 -3.07 0.63 3.67
N SER A 130 -2.91 1.43 2.60
CA SER A 130 -2.86 2.89 2.68
C SER A 130 -4.15 3.55 3.20
N HIS A 131 -5.24 2.80 3.30
CA HIS A 131 -6.53 3.24 3.85
C HIS A 131 -6.78 2.73 5.28
N GLY A 132 -5.80 2.04 5.89
CA GLY A 132 -5.92 1.49 7.23
C GLY A 132 -6.75 0.20 7.29
N LEU A 133 -6.93 -0.49 6.17
CA LEU A 133 -7.65 -1.76 6.14
C LEU A 133 -6.69 -2.94 6.27
N LYS A 134 -7.08 -3.91 7.10
CA LYS A 134 -6.38 -5.19 7.23
C LYS A 134 -6.54 -6.01 5.95
N VAL A 135 -5.44 -6.58 5.45
CA VAL A 135 -5.39 -7.38 4.23
C VAL A 135 -4.60 -8.66 4.51
N PRO A 136 -5.06 -9.84 4.08
CA PRO A 136 -4.31 -11.09 4.30
C PRO A 136 -2.95 -11.07 3.59
N LEU A 137 -2.07 -11.98 4.00
CA LEU A 137 -0.84 -12.26 3.24
C LEU A 137 -1.18 -12.92 1.91
N SER A 138 -0.38 -12.63 0.89
CA SER A 138 -0.47 -13.29 -0.40
C SER A 138 0.60 -14.37 -0.53
N ASN A 139 0.25 -15.50 -1.14
CA ASN A 139 1.23 -16.52 -1.50
C ASN A 139 2.07 -16.12 -2.73
N ASN A 140 1.57 -15.20 -3.54
CA ASN A 140 2.19 -14.81 -4.80
C ASN A 140 3.23 -13.69 -4.63
N PHE A 141 3.04 -12.84 -3.64
CA PHE A 141 3.87 -11.64 -3.48
C PHE A 141 4.02 -11.22 -2.02
N THR A 142 5.24 -10.84 -1.64
CA THR A 142 5.54 -10.24 -0.33
C THR A 142 5.90 -8.77 -0.51
N ALA A 143 5.07 -7.88 0.06
CA ALA A 143 5.32 -6.44 0.00
C ALA A 143 6.53 -6.05 0.87
N ARG A 144 7.37 -5.16 0.34
CA ARG A 144 8.48 -4.54 1.08
C ARG A 144 7.96 -3.32 1.83
N VAL A 145 7.41 -3.56 3.01
CA VAL A 145 6.82 -2.53 3.86
C VAL A 145 7.41 -2.59 5.26
N LEU A 146 7.17 -1.55 6.04
CA LEU A 146 7.55 -1.52 7.45
C LEU A 146 6.86 -2.67 8.20
N VAL A 147 7.58 -3.29 9.14
CA VAL A 147 7.05 -4.39 9.97
C VAL A 147 6.80 -3.87 11.38
N ALA A 148 5.65 -4.20 11.94
CA ALA A 148 5.33 -3.96 13.35
C ALA A 148 5.09 -5.29 14.07
N ASN A 149 5.66 -5.44 15.25
CA ASN A 149 5.45 -6.62 16.10
C ASN A 149 5.47 -6.26 17.59
N GLY A 150 5.36 -7.26 18.44
CA GLY A 150 5.33 -7.13 19.90
C GLY A 150 3.89 -7.25 20.43
N PHE A 151 3.56 -6.47 21.46
CA PHE A 151 2.27 -6.56 22.15
C PHE A 151 1.17 -5.78 21.41
N ILE A 152 0.85 -6.23 20.19
CA ILE A 152 -0.23 -5.69 19.37
C ILE A 152 -1.41 -6.66 19.47
N ASP A 153 -2.49 -6.23 20.12
CA ASP A 153 -3.69 -7.03 20.42
C ASP A 153 -4.79 -6.93 19.34
N GLU A 154 -4.43 -6.54 18.11
CA GLU A 154 -5.35 -6.43 16.98
C GLU A 154 -5.67 -7.80 16.39
N PRO A 155 -6.91 -8.30 16.48
CA PRO A 155 -7.28 -9.59 15.89
C PRO A 155 -7.46 -9.50 14.39
N PHE A 156 -7.18 -10.60 13.69
CA PHE A 156 -7.38 -10.71 12.26
C PHE A 156 -8.22 -11.93 11.88
N SER A 157 -9.35 -11.70 11.21
CA SER A 157 -10.29 -12.75 10.79
C SER A 157 -9.99 -13.37 9.43
N GLY A 158 -8.88 -12.98 8.77
CA GLY A 158 -8.58 -13.40 7.39
C GLY A 158 -9.34 -12.63 6.31
N LYS A 159 -10.19 -11.67 6.67
CA LYS A 159 -10.96 -10.84 5.75
C LYS A 159 -10.52 -9.38 5.83
N VAL A 160 -10.77 -8.64 4.74
CA VAL A 160 -10.55 -7.19 4.73
C VAL A 160 -11.47 -6.52 5.73
N ASP A 161 -10.88 -5.80 6.67
CA ASP A 161 -11.59 -5.14 7.77
C ASP A 161 -10.78 -3.94 8.28
N THR A 162 -11.39 -3.07 9.05
CA THR A 162 -10.74 -1.92 9.71
C THR A 162 -9.91 -2.36 10.90
N LEU A 163 -9.01 -1.49 11.36
CA LEU A 163 -8.35 -1.64 12.65
C LEU A 163 -9.34 -1.33 13.77
N HIS A 164 -9.31 -2.13 14.84
CA HIS A 164 -10.26 -2.02 15.97
C HIS A 164 -9.59 -1.53 17.23
N THR A 165 -8.30 -1.82 17.42
CA THR A 165 -7.59 -1.44 18.66
C THR A 165 -6.90 -0.09 18.51
N ASP A 166 -6.78 0.63 19.62
CA ASP A 166 -6.09 1.92 19.65
C ASP A 166 -4.62 1.77 19.31
N ILE A 167 -3.96 0.73 19.85
CA ILE A 167 -2.54 0.49 19.57
C ILE A 167 -2.28 0.21 18.09
N ALA A 168 -3.11 -0.59 17.42
CA ALA A 168 -2.96 -0.86 15.99
C ALA A 168 -3.18 0.42 15.15
N THR A 169 -4.13 1.26 15.56
CA THR A 169 -4.37 2.57 14.94
C THR A 169 -3.17 3.51 15.12
N GLN A 170 -2.55 3.53 16.30
CA GLN A 170 -1.34 4.34 16.55
C GLN A 170 -0.15 3.83 15.76
N VAL A 171 0.04 2.51 15.67
CA VAL A 171 1.08 1.87 14.85
C VAL A 171 0.88 2.21 13.37
N TYR A 172 -0.35 2.14 12.87
CA TYR A 172 -0.68 2.55 11.50
C TYR A 172 -0.36 4.03 11.24
N LYS A 173 -0.79 4.95 12.12
CA LYS A 173 -0.47 6.39 12.02
C LYS A 173 1.04 6.63 11.97
N THR A 174 1.79 5.92 12.82
CA THR A 174 3.25 6.01 12.85
C THR A 174 3.88 5.50 11.56
N ALA A 175 3.42 4.37 11.04
CA ALA A 175 3.92 3.80 9.79
C ALA A 175 3.60 4.70 8.58
N ASP A 176 2.38 5.25 8.52
CA ASP A 176 1.99 6.17 7.45
C ASP A 176 2.80 7.48 7.49
N PHE A 177 3.09 8.00 8.70
CA PHE A 177 3.96 9.15 8.89
C PHE A 177 5.39 8.86 8.38
N ILE A 178 5.97 7.73 8.80
CA ILE A 178 7.33 7.32 8.39
C ILE A 178 7.42 7.18 6.88
N ARG A 179 6.46 6.53 6.24
CA ARG A 179 6.44 6.27 4.80
C ARG A 179 6.37 7.56 3.96
N ARG A 180 5.73 8.61 4.47
CA ARG A 180 5.60 9.90 3.75
C ARG A 180 6.89 10.70 3.70
N ASP A 181 7.85 10.39 4.54
CA ASP A 181 9.16 11.04 4.58
C ASP A 181 10.25 10.06 4.18
N SER A 182 10.91 10.30 3.05
CA SER A 182 11.94 9.43 2.49
C SER A 182 13.14 9.21 3.41
N LEU A 183 13.46 10.18 4.30
CA LEU A 183 14.51 10.02 5.29
C LEU A 183 14.10 8.96 6.32
N TRP A 184 12.91 9.07 6.89
CA TRP A 184 12.45 8.17 7.93
C TRP A 184 12.14 6.78 7.40
N ASP A 185 11.58 6.68 6.20
CA ASP A 185 11.37 5.41 5.50
C ASP A 185 12.70 4.66 5.27
N ALA A 186 13.77 5.39 4.94
CA ALA A 186 15.10 4.81 4.82
C ALA A 186 15.77 4.49 6.17
N GLN A 187 15.43 5.20 7.25
CA GLN A 187 16.10 5.07 8.55
C GLN A 187 15.46 4.04 9.48
N ILE A 188 14.15 3.86 9.44
CA ILE A 188 13.43 2.96 10.35
C ILE A 188 13.29 1.58 9.70
N ALA A 189 13.67 0.54 10.43
CA ALA A 189 13.58 -0.85 9.99
C ALA A 189 12.29 -1.52 10.47
N GLN A 190 11.85 -1.17 11.69
CA GLN A 190 10.78 -1.90 12.37
C GLN A 190 10.12 -1.01 13.43
N ILE A 191 8.84 -1.27 13.68
CA ILE A 191 8.09 -0.78 14.84
C ILE A 191 7.97 -1.94 15.83
N TYR A 192 8.25 -1.69 17.09
CA TYR A 192 8.02 -2.64 18.16
C TYR A 192 7.06 -2.04 19.20
N VAL A 193 6.12 -2.82 19.67
CA VAL A 193 5.19 -2.41 20.75
C VAL A 193 5.56 -3.20 22.00
N ASP A 194 5.87 -2.49 23.08
CA ASP A 194 6.23 -3.10 24.34
C ASP A 194 5.01 -3.55 25.18
N GLN A 195 5.25 -4.15 26.36
CA GLN A 195 4.19 -4.63 27.26
C GLN A 195 3.32 -3.50 27.85
N ALA A 196 3.83 -2.27 27.85
CA ALA A 196 3.06 -1.10 28.28
C ALA A 196 2.24 -0.48 27.12
N HIS A 197 2.21 -1.14 25.95
CA HIS A 197 1.62 -0.67 24.71
C HIS A 197 2.25 0.65 24.21
N GLU A 198 3.54 0.84 24.49
CA GLU A 198 4.31 1.96 23.97
C GLU A 198 5.06 1.58 22.70
N ILE A 199 5.10 2.52 21.77
CA ILE A 199 5.76 2.33 20.46
C ILE A 199 7.25 2.61 20.59
N GLU A 200 8.05 1.67 20.14
CA GLU A 200 9.50 1.80 19.94
C GLU A 200 9.81 1.69 18.44
N LEU A 201 10.76 2.49 17.97
CA LEU A 201 11.26 2.40 16.60
C LEU A 201 12.65 1.79 16.60
N ILE A 202 12.87 0.84 15.72
CA ILE A 202 14.16 0.17 15.53
C ILE A 202 14.79 0.74 14.26
N PRO A 203 15.91 1.47 14.34
CA PRO A 203 16.57 2.03 13.19
C PRO A 203 17.35 0.96 12.40
N ARG A 204 17.59 1.23 11.11
CA ARG A 204 18.43 0.38 10.25
C ARG A 204 19.92 0.50 10.58
N VAL A 205 20.33 1.65 11.12
CA VAL A 205 21.72 1.96 11.44
C VAL A 205 21.85 2.22 12.93
N GLY A 206 22.81 1.52 13.55
CA GLY A 206 23.06 1.60 14.99
C GLY A 206 22.28 0.53 15.77
N SER A 207 22.57 0.46 17.09
CA SER A 207 21.96 -0.50 18.02
C SER A 207 20.98 0.16 19.00
N GLN A 208 20.74 1.46 18.83
CA GLN A 208 19.86 2.22 19.71
C GLN A 208 18.38 1.91 19.42
N ARG A 209 17.57 1.88 20.48
CA ARG A 209 16.10 1.89 20.35
C ARG A 209 15.59 3.31 20.52
N ILE A 210 14.57 3.68 19.76
CA ILE A 210 13.93 5.00 19.81
C ILE A 210 12.58 4.84 20.47
N LEU A 211 12.41 5.34 21.68
CA LEU A 211 11.15 5.31 22.40
C LEU A 211 10.26 6.46 21.91
N LEU A 212 9.24 6.13 21.12
CA LEU A 212 8.25 7.07 20.58
C LEU A 212 7.09 7.29 21.57
N GLY A 213 6.71 6.22 22.31
CA GLY A 213 5.55 6.19 23.19
C GLY A 213 4.25 6.01 22.40
N ASN A 214 3.55 7.11 22.12
CA ASN A 214 2.31 7.11 21.33
C ASN A 214 2.47 7.87 20.00
N ALA A 215 1.44 7.84 19.15
CA ALA A 215 1.42 8.52 17.86
C ALA A 215 0.95 9.99 17.94
N ASP A 216 1.00 10.63 19.11
CA ASP A 216 0.67 12.04 19.23
C ASP A 216 1.87 12.91 18.85
N SER A 217 1.59 14.05 18.22
CA SER A 217 2.61 15.07 17.86
C SER A 217 3.83 14.48 17.12
N LEU A 218 3.60 13.56 16.16
CA LEU A 218 4.67 12.90 15.39
C LEU A 218 5.62 13.91 14.75
N ASP A 219 5.09 14.99 14.15
CA ASP A 219 5.92 16.04 13.53
C ASP A 219 6.96 16.61 14.49
N ALA A 220 6.54 16.97 15.72
CA ALA A 220 7.45 17.52 16.73
C ALA A 220 8.47 16.48 17.21
N LYS A 221 8.03 15.25 17.47
CA LYS A 221 8.89 14.16 17.93
C LYS A 221 9.96 13.80 16.89
N PHE A 222 9.58 13.65 15.64
CA PHE A 222 10.50 13.33 14.55
C PHE A 222 11.39 14.52 14.17
N HIS A 223 10.89 15.76 14.26
CA HIS A 223 11.72 16.94 14.12
C HIS A 223 12.84 16.98 15.18
N ASN A 224 12.51 16.75 16.45
CA ASN A 224 13.49 16.73 17.52
C ASN A 224 14.50 15.57 17.35
N LEU A 225 14.05 14.41 16.91
CA LEU A 225 14.94 13.30 16.57
C LEU A 225 15.91 13.69 15.44
N LEU A 226 15.42 14.40 14.41
CA LEU A 226 16.28 14.88 13.31
C LEU A 226 17.33 15.87 13.81
N VAL A 227 16.94 16.80 14.68
CA VAL A 227 17.88 17.77 15.30
C VAL A 227 18.91 17.01 16.12
N PHE A 228 18.51 16.01 16.89
CA PHE A 228 19.41 15.17 17.66
C PHE A 228 20.39 14.41 16.74
N TYR A 229 19.92 13.82 15.66
CA TYR A 229 20.73 13.13 14.67
C TYR A 229 21.77 14.05 14.00
N LYS A 230 21.38 15.29 13.67
CA LYS A 230 22.26 16.26 13.02
C LYS A 230 23.27 16.92 13.98
N LYS A 231 22.88 17.14 15.24
CA LYS A 231 23.71 17.93 16.17
C LYS A 231 24.45 17.09 17.20
N ALA A 232 23.84 16.04 17.74
CA ALA A 232 24.44 15.27 18.84
C ALA A 232 25.22 14.05 18.33
N LEU A 233 24.64 13.22 17.46
CA LEU A 233 25.29 11.98 17.03
C LEU A 233 26.63 12.18 16.29
N PRO A 234 26.83 13.21 15.45
CA PRO A 234 28.13 13.45 14.81
C PRO A 234 29.26 13.75 15.81
N GLN A 235 28.93 14.34 16.98
CA GLN A 235 29.91 14.68 18.01
C GLN A 235 30.29 13.50 18.87
N VAL A 236 29.37 12.58 19.16
CA VAL A 236 29.58 11.51 20.14
C VAL A 236 29.61 10.11 19.51
N GLY A 237 29.20 9.96 18.24
CA GLY A 237 29.12 8.69 17.52
C GLY A 237 27.79 7.95 17.71
N TRP A 238 27.42 7.15 16.71
CA TRP A 238 26.17 6.41 16.65
C TRP A 238 26.02 5.32 17.73
N GLY A 239 27.12 4.78 18.23
CA GLY A 239 27.10 3.75 19.27
C GLY A 239 27.04 4.28 20.71
N MET A 240 27.03 5.62 20.90
CA MET A 240 27.06 6.21 22.24
C MET A 240 25.79 5.97 23.05
N TYR A 241 24.63 5.93 22.39
CA TYR A 241 23.34 5.79 23.06
C TYR A 241 22.73 4.43 22.82
N LYS A 242 22.21 3.81 23.90
CA LYS A 242 21.42 2.59 23.87
C LYS A 242 19.95 2.90 23.58
N ILE A 243 19.44 4.02 24.12
CA ILE A 243 18.06 4.45 24.01
C ILE A 243 18.04 5.95 23.68
N ILE A 244 17.19 6.32 22.74
CA ILE A 244 16.84 7.72 22.42
C ILE A 244 15.35 7.86 22.69
N ASN A 245 14.98 8.59 23.74
CA ASN A 245 13.59 8.78 24.13
C ASN A 245 13.07 10.10 23.55
N ILE A 246 12.06 10.01 22.70
CA ILE A 246 11.34 11.13 22.06
C ILE A 246 9.86 11.15 22.42
N LYS A 247 9.45 10.49 23.49
CA LYS A 247 8.04 10.44 23.94
C LYS A 247 7.45 11.82 24.17
N TYR A 248 8.29 12.78 24.57
CA TYR A 248 7.89 14.14 24.89
C TYR A 248 8.23 15.09 23.73
N ALA A 249 7.25 15.83 23.24
CA ALA A 249 7.41 16.72 22.10
C ALA A 249 8.48 17.84 22.29
N ASN A 250 8.85 18.15 23.52
CA ASN A 250 9.74 19.29 23.83
C ASN A 250 11.18 18.88 24.19
N GLN A 251 11.51 17.56 24.23
CA GLN A 251 12.84 17.13 24.63
C GLN A 251 13.22 15.77 24.05
N VAL A 252 14.51 15.56 23.89
CA VAL A 252 15.10 14.25 23.55
C VAL A 252 16.01 13.83 24.70
N ILE A 253 15.79 12.63 25.25
CA ILE A 253 16.58 12.07 26.34
C ILE A 253 17.39 10.88 25.80
N GLY A 254 18.71 11.00 25.81
CA GLY A 254 19.62 9.92 25.42
C GLY A 254 20.12 9.13 26.63
N VAL A 255 19.86 7.83 26.68
CA VAL A 255 20.47 6.91 27.64
C VAL A 255 21.73 6.35 27.03
N LYS A 256 22.88 6.65 27.63
CA LYS A 256 24.19 6.21 27.14
C LYS A 256 24.34 4.69 27.24
N ASN A 257 25.06 4.12 26.31
CA ASN A 257 25.52 2.75 26.37
C ASN A 257 26.58 2.68 27.50
N GLN A 258 26.43 1.75 28.42
CA GLN A 258 27.50 1.48 29.42
C GLN A 258 28.63 0.77 28.67
N ILE A 259 29.60 1.54 28.18
CA ILE A 259 30.86 0.98 27.68
C ILE A 259 31.57 0.43 28.88
N THR A 260 31.66 -0.89 29.02
CA THR A 260 32.48 -1.50 30.06
C THR A 260 33.94 -1.08 29.86
N LYS A 261 34.70 -0.91 30.96
CA LYS A 261 36.14 -0.59 30.85
C LYS A 261 36.87 -1.55 29.93
N GLN A 262 36.39 -2.78 29.83
CA GLN A 262 36.92 -3.84 28.98
C GLN A 262 36.73 -3.59 27.49
N ASP A 263 35.53 -3.07 27.08
CA ASP A 263 35.24 -2.72 25.68
C ASP A 263 36.04 -1.48 25.23
N SER A 264 36.26 -0.52 26.14
CA SER A 264 37.09 0.66 25.86
C SER A 264 38.56 0.29 25.67
N LEU A 265 39.09 -0.65 26.47
CA LEU A 265 40.45 -1.16 26.33
C LEU A 265 40.61 -1.99 25.04
N ALA A 266 39.64 -2.83 24.69
CA ALA A 266 39.64 -3.58 23.43
C ALA A 266 39.56 -2.65 22.17
N ALA A 267 38.77 -1.60 22.24
CA ALA A 267 38.70 -0.60 21.15
C ALA A 267 40.01 0.20 21.02
N ILE A 268 40.66 0.54 22.12
CA ILE A 268 41.98 1.19 22.13
C ILE A 268 43.05 0.26 21.57
N ALA A 269 43.03 -1.03 21.95
CA ALA A 269 43.97 -2.04 21.44
C ALA A 269 43.82 -2.24 19.93
N ALA A 270 42.57 -2.41 19.45
CA ALA A 270 42.27 -2.57 18.01
C ALA A 270 42.72 -1.33 17.16
N LYS A 271 42.53 -0.12 17.72
CA LYS A 271 43.00 1.12 17.08
C LYS A 271 44.52 1.21 17.03
N LYS A 272 45.22 0.74 18.06
CA LYS A 272 46.67 0.67 18.14
C LYS A 272 47.23 -0.33 17.12
N ASP A 273 46.62 -1.50 16.98
CA ASP A 273 47.00 -2.53 16.01
C ASP A 273 46.81 -2.07 14.58
N SER A 274 45.74 -1.34 14.27
CA SER A 274 45.49 -0.77 12.93
C SER A 274 46.51 0.30 12.56
N VAL A 275 46.94 1.15 13.51
CA VAL A 275 47.98 2.17 13.28
C VAL A 275 49.33 1.51 13.06
N ILE A 276 49.70 0.48 13.84
CA ILE A 276 50.93 -0.29 13.67
C ILE A 276 50.96 -1.00 12.32
N LYS A 277 49.85 -1.61 11.91
CA LYS A 277 49.74 -2.30 10.61
C LYS A 277 49.91 -1.34 9.42
N ASN A 278 49.29 -0.16 9.51
CA ASN A 278 49.45 0.90 8.49
C ASN A 278 50.89 1.45 8.45
N SER A 279 51.57 1.60 9.58
CA SER A 279 52.96 2.03 9.66
C SER A 279 53.91 1.00 9.07
N ILE A 280 53.68 -0.30 9.30
CA ILE A 280 54.48 -1.40 8.73
C ILE A 280 54.31 -1.48 7.21
N ASN A 281 53.08 -1.29 6.72
CA ASN A 281 52.82 -1.27 5.28
C ASN A 281 53.48 -0.07 4.59
N ALA A 282 53.46 1.11 5.21
CA ALA A 282 54.14 2.31 4.67
C ALA A 282 55.68 2.13 4.61
N ILE A 283 56.28 1.41 5.58
CA ILE A 283 57.72 1.11 5.56
C ILE A 283 58.06 0.09 4.51
N LYS A 284 57.20 -0.91 4.23
CA LYS A 284 57.39 -1.89 3.16
C LYS A 284 57.36 -1.27 1.77
N ASP A 285 56.40 -0.34 1.54
CA ASP A 285 56.28 0.37 0.27
C ASP A 285 57.50 1.27 0.00
N THR A 286 58.07 1.87 1.07
CA THR A 286 59.28 2.72 0.93
C THR A 286 60.57 1.88 0.64
N SER A 287 60.60 0.62 1.13
CA SER A 287 61.74 -0.29 0.86
C SER A 287 61.76 -0.92 -0.53
N GLN A 288 60.65 -0.86 -1.28
CA GLN A 288 60.57 -1.31 -2.67
C GLN A 288 60.99 -0.24 -3.69
N ILE A 289 61.08 1.03 -3.29
CA ILE A 289 61.44 2.16 -4.18
C ILE A 289 62.95 2.38 -4.20
N VAL A 290 63.73 1.69 -3.35
CA VAL A 290 65.20 1.85 -3.23
C VAL A 290 65.98 0.64 -3.84
N LYS A 291 65.38 -0.09 -4.75
CA LYS A 291 66.10 -1.11 -5.54
C LYS A 291 66.12 -0.75 -7.03
#